data_45fdeb55510b44fa9181d2181244a517
#
_entry.id   45fdeb55510b44fa9181d2181244a517
#
_cell.length_a   1.000
_cell.length_b   1.000
_cell.length_c   1.000
_cell.angle_alpha   90.00
_cell.angle_beta   90.00
_cell.angle_gamma   90.00
#
_symmetry.space_group_name_H-M   'P 1'
#
loop_
_entity.id
_entity.type
_entity.pdbx_description
1 polymer ?
#
loop_
_entity_poly.entity_id
_entity_poly.type
_entity_poly.pdbx_seq_one_letter_code
_entity_poly.pdbx_strand_id
1 'polypeptide(L)'
;LPERKHPRLNQYDYSQDGLYFITVCTQNRACILGTVVGRGDLTPPVVRLSRIGKIVDRYTTTISAAHAQVNVDKYAIMPNHVHLLLRICTPKDGGVGSPRPTVAEVIRGWKSLITRTVGHSIWQTSLYDHIIRSPDDYNTNPALHRHQPRQWAQDTRYVTDFPDPVRRPGCRTNKEVTQMSRYFTKTLAALEPYTPGEQLKLPDLVKLNANENPYPPAPGVAAAVAGAAPGLRLYSDLTEAALCAAIARHCGMQPENILCGNGSDENLLLALRAFCDETHPLAFADITYSFYPVLCDLLHIPQHVIPVEEDFSLDLSKYHGLNETIVIANPNAPTTLLQPVAAIEEVVRTNPDSIVIVDEAYIDFAGPNASCVPLTKKYDNVIVVQTFSKSHNLAGARVGFCVANPELIADMNRIKFSYSPYNVNSLSQAAAVAAMEDEDYFRDTVGKICATRADTMTKLRERGFTGPDSATNFLFVTTSRMPCKQIFERLRQKGVLIRYFSAPRLSDYLRITIGTPEQMQRFFEELDLILG
;
A
#
# COMPACT_ATOMS: atom_id res chain seq x y z
N LEU A 1 1.19 27.38 29.04
CA LEU A 1 2.54 26.75 28.93
C LEU A 1 3.17 26.82 30.31
N PRO A 2 3.62 25.71 30.94
CA PRO A 2 4.32 25.79 32.20
C PRO A 2 5.68 26.47 31.98
N GLU A 3 6.02 27.39 32.87
CA GLU A 3 7.31 28.08 32.90
C GLU A 3 8.48 27.10 32.88
N ARG A 4 9.44 27.33 32.00
CA ARG A 4 10.67 26.55 31.88
C ARG A 4 11.49 26.68 33.17
N LYS A 5 11.50 25.67 34.03
CA LYS A 5 12.52 25.52 35.05
C LYS A 5 13.88 25.41 34.35
N HIS A 6 14.90 26.13 34.86
CA HIS A 6 16.28 26.06 34.36
C HIS A 6 16.74 24.60 34.29
N PRO A 7 17.28 24.13 33.16
CA PRO A 7 17.60 22.71 32.96
C PRO A 7 18.85 22.24 33.71
N ARG A 8 19.51 23.08 34.47
CA ARG A 8 20.72 22.77 35.24
C ARG A 8 20.63 23.27 36.66
N LEU A 9 21.23 22.52 37.60
CA LEU A 9 21.36 22.96 38.96
C LEU A 9 22.35 24.14 39.00
N ASN A 10 21.88 25.31 39.45
CA ASN A 10 22.73 26.45 39.72
C ASN A 10 23.78 26.04 40.78
N GLN A 11 25.06 26.27 40.51
CA GLN A 11 26.21 25.99 41.39
C GLN A 11 26.67 24.52 41.47
N TYR A 12 26.25 23.62 40.60
CA TYR A 12 26.81 22.27 40.52
C TYR A 12 27.94 22.21 39.48
N ASP A 13 29.11 21.64 39.90
CA ASP A 13 30.25 21.43 39.02
C ASP A 13 30.10 20.13 38.23
N TYR A 14 29.74 20.23 36.97
CA TYR A 14 29.54 19.11 36.05
C TYR A 14 30.84 18.48 35.51
N SER A 15 32.02 18.84 36.10
CA SER A 15 33.28 18.18 35.86
C SER A 15 33.67 17.19 36.96
N GLN A 16 32.84 17.07 38.03
CA GLN A 16 33.11 16.15 39.15
C GLN A 16 32.89 14.68 38.72
N ASP A 17 33.58 13.78 39.46
CA ASP A 17 33.34 12.35 39.37
C ASP A 17 31.88 12.05 39.65
N GLY A 18 31.25 11.32 38.73
CA GLY A 18 29.82 11.04 38.87
C GLY A 18 29.21 10.34 37.67
N LEU A 19 27.97 9.98 37.82
CA LEU A 19 27.15 9.35 36.79
C LEU A 19 26.06 10.33 36.35
N TYR A 20 26.03 10.61 35.06
CA TYR A 20 25.14 11.63 34.48
C TYR A 20 24.22 11.01 33.46
N PHE A 21 22.91 11.12 33.68
CA PHE A 21 21.90 10.73 32.70
C PHE A 21 21.53 11.94 31.83
N ILE A 22 21.69 11.80 30.53
CA ILE A 22 21.53 12.89 29.58
C ILE A 22 20.55 12.49 28.49
N THR A 23 19.64 13.40 28.17
CA THR A 23 18.75 13.26 27.03
C THR A 23 18.98 14.38 26.03
N VAL A 24 19.25 14.00 24.79
CA VAL A 24 19.48 14.92 23.66
C VAL A 24 18.39 14.72 22.62
N CYS A 25 17.56 15.72 22.41
CA CYS A 25 16.47 15.66 21.43
C CYS A 25 16.89 16.19 20.06
N THR A 26 16.30 15.63 19.01
CA THR A 26 16.40 16.17 17.65
C THR A 26 15.64 17.50 17.54
N GLN A 27 16.00 18.31 16.55
CA GLN A 27 15.32 19.57 16.26
C GLN A 27 13.82 19.31 15.98
N ASN A 28 12.95 20.10 16.60
CA ASN A 28 11.50 19.94 16.54
C ASN A 28 11.01 18.54 16.94
N ARG A 29 11.81 17.76 17.66
CA ARG A 29 11.56 16.36 18.03
C ARG A 29 11.27 15.44 16.82
N ALA A 30 11.85 15.74 15.67
CA ALA A 30 11.66 14.96 14.46
C ALA A 30 12.21 13.54 14.61
N CYS A 31 11.45 12.52 14.22
CA CYS A 31 11.81 11.10 14.32
C CYS A 31 12.77 10.67 13.20
N ILE A 32 13.95 11.31 13.15
CA ILE A 32 14.94 11.12 12.10
C ILE A 32 16.01 10.06 12.43
N LEU A 33 16.08 9.59 13.67
CA LEU A 33 17.13 8.67 14.10
C LEU A 33 16.77 7.20 13.85
N GLY A 34 15.50 6.87 13.78
CA GLY A 34 15.05 5.50 13.55
C GLY A 34 13.55 5.32 13.66
N THR A 35 13.13 4.07 13.61
CA THR A 35 11.72 3.65 13.80
C THR A 35 11.66 2.49 14.77
N VAL A 36 10.64 2.47 15.65
CA VAL A 36 10.39 1.32 16.52
C VAL A 36 9.82 0.19 15.68
N VAL A 37 10.44 -0.99 15.75
CA VAL A 37 10.00 -2.22 15.07
C VAL A 37 9.85 -3.35 16.08
N GLY A 38 8.87 -4.23 15.84
CA GLY A 38 8.48 -5.29 16.77
C GLY A 38 7.38 -4.82 17.72
N ARG A 39 6.29 -5.59 17.80
CA ARG A 39 5.21 -5.46 18.79
C ARG A 39 4.81 -6.86 19.21
N GLY A 40 4.82 -7.14 20.51
CA GLY A 40 4.30 -8.37 21.05
C GLY A 40 5.24 -9.08 22.01
N ASP A 41 4.72 -10.10 22.70
CA ASP A 41 5.44 -10.86 23.73
C ASP A 41 6.52 -11.77 23.15
N LEU A 42 6.47 -12.07 21.86
CA LEU A 42 7.42 -12.96 21.16
C LEU A 42 8.63 -12.23 20.57
N THR A 43 8.56 -10.93 20.31
CA THR A 43 9.69 -10.13 19.83
C THR A 43 9.68 -8.76 20.51
N PRO A 44 10.61 -8.47 21.43
CA PRO A 44 10.68 -7.18 22.06
C PRO A 44 10.87 -6.07 21.02
N PRO A 45 10.16 -4.93 21.14
CA PRO A 45 10.30 -3.82 20.24
C PRO A 45 11.73 -3.26 20.30
N VAL A 46 12.32 -3.03 19.13
CA VAL A 46 13.67 -2.46 18.97
C VAL A 46 13.59 -1.25 18.04
N VAL A 47 14.55 -0.32 18.17
CA VAL A 47 14.66 0.78 17.22
C VAL A 47 15.52 0.35 16.04
N ARG A 48 14.92 0.30 14.85
CA ARG A 48 15.68 0.16 13.60
C ARG A 48 16.22 1.53 13.23
N LEU A 49 17.55 1.69 13.34
CA LEU A 49 18.22 2.96 13.08
C LEU A 49 18.13 3.36 11.60
N SER A 50 17.88 4.63 11.36
CA SER A 50 18.00 5.29 10.06
C SER A 50 19.48 5.46 9.68
N ARG A 51 19.76 6.00 8.48
CA ARG A 51 21.14 6.41 8.11
C ARG A 51 21.71 7.40 9.12
N ILE A 52 20.91 8.38 9.56
CA ILE A 52 21.33 9.37 10.57
C ILE A 52 21.49 8.69 11.94
N GLY A 53 20.58 7.80 12.33
CA GLY A 53 20.67 7.03 13.56
C GLY A 53 21.95 6.17 13.63
N LYS A 54 22.37 5.56 12.53
CA LYS A 54 23.63 4.81 12.44
C LYS A 54 24.87 5.71 12.58
N ILE A 55 24.81 6.95 12.09
CA ILE A 55 25.86 7.94 12.31
C ILE A 55 25.93 8.32 13.79
N VAL A 56 24.78 8.55 14.42
CA VAL A 56 24.67 8.84 15.85
C VAL A 56 25.23 7.68 16.68
N ASP A 57 24.86 6.45 16.37
CA ASP A 57 25.35 5.23 17.03
C ASP A 57 26.87 5.13 16.98
N ARG A 58 27.44 5.26 15.77
CA ARG A 58 28.88 5.25 15.56
C ARG A 58 29.62 6.28 16.41
N TYR A 59 29.15 7.53 16.44
CA TYR A 59 29.83 8.57 17.22
C TYR A 59 29.57 8.45 18.72
N THR A 60 28.48 7.83 19.15
CA THR A 60 28.22 7.55 20.56
C THR A 60 29.23 6.54 21.12
N THR A 61 29.55 5.50 20.37
CA THR A 61 30.54 4.49 20.78
C THR A 61 31.97 5.04 20.81
N THR A 62 32.26 6.18 20.18
CA THR A 62 33.60 6.78 20.17
C THR A 62 33.82 7.83 21.28
N ILE A 63 32.79 8.20 22.06
CA ILE A 63 32.93 9.22 23.13
C ILE A 63 34.05 8.84 24.13
N SER A 64 34.04 7.59 24.61
CA SER A 64 35.06 7.10 25.58
C SER A 64 36.46 7.08 25.01
N ALA A 65 36.61 6.87 23.71
CA ALA A 65 37.93 6.93 23.05
C ALA A 65 38.43 8.37 22.86
N ALA A 66 37.53 9.34 22.71
CA ALA A 66 37.87 10.76 22.55
C ALA A 66 38.15 11.47 23.88
N HIS A 67 37.67 10.92 25.00
CA HIS A 67 37.78 11.50 26.33
C HIS A 67 38.17 10.42 27.34
N ALA A 68 39.47 10.30 27.68
CA ALA A 68 39.97 9.25 28.58
C ALA A 68 39.35 9.23 29.99
N GLN A 69 38.72 10.33 30.42
CA GLN A 69 38.06 10.49 31.71
C GLN A 69 36.55 10.27 31.64
N VAL A 70 35.98 9.92 30.44
CA VAL A 70 34.56 9.79 30.24
C VAL A 70 34.23 8.42 29.65
N ASN A 71 33.41 7.67 30.34
CA ASN A 71 32.88 6.39 29.86
C ASN A 71 31.38 6.51 29.53
N VAL A 72 30.96 5.89 28.44
CA VAL A 72 29.57 5.68 28.13
C VAL A 72 29.15 4.33 28.73
N ASP A 73 28.48 4.35 29.88
CA ASP A 73 28.06 3.12 30.57
C ASP A 73 26.90 2.44 29.82
N LYS A 74 25.92 3.23 29.37
CA LYS A 74 24.77 2.79 28.57
C LYS A 74 24.29 3.91 27.67
N TYR A 75 23.64 3.56 26.56
CA TYR A 75 22.90 4.51 25.74
C TYR A 75 21.73 3.83 25.03
N ALA A 76 20.77 4.64 24.63
CA ALA A 76 19.65 4.21 23.79
C ALA A 76 19.32 5.29 22.76
N ILE A 77 19.22 4.91 21.50
CA ILE A 77 18.82 5.80 20.41
C ILE A 77 17.34 5.55 20.13
N MET A 78 16.53 6.55 20.45
CA MET A 78 15.10 6.57 20.19
C MET A 78 14.82 7.33 18.88
N PRO A 79 13.65 7.22 18.28
CA PRO A 79 13.38 7.86 17.00
C PRO A 79 13.69 9.37 16.94
N ASN A 80 13.45 10.11 18.02
CA ASN A 80 13.58 11.57 18.07
C ASN A 80 14.50 12.09 19.20
N HIS A 81 15.17 11.21 19.93
CA HIS A 81 16.12 11.59 20.97
C HIS A 81 17.12 10.46 21.28
N VAL A 82 18.16 10.80 22.02
CA VAL A 82 19.16 9.85 22.51
C VAL A 82 19.29 9.99 24.02
N HIS A 83 19.26 8.87 24.73
CA HIS A 83 19.64 8.79 26.12
C HIS A 83 21.08 8.32 26.25
N LEU A 84 21.85 8.97 27.07
CA LEU A 84 23.23 8.66 27.38
C LEU A 84 23.42 8.58 28.88
N LEU A 85 24.09 7.54 29.35
CA LEU A 85 24.55 7.41 30.72
C LEU A 85 26.07 7.55 30.68
N LEU A 86 26.54 8.74 31.06
CA LEU A 86 27.96 9.09 31.06
C LEU A 86 28.55 9.02 32.47
N ARG A 87 29.67 8.33 32.61
CA ARG A 87 30.46 8.30 33.82
C ARG A 87 31.69 9.16 33.65
N ILE A 88 31.92 10.15 34.53
CA ILE A 88 33.17 10.92 34.63
C ILE A 88 33.95 10.35 35.81
N CYS A 89 35.20 10.00 35.57
CA CYS A 89 36.10 9.41 36.57
C CYS A 89 37.44 10.14 36.58
N THR A 90 38.04 10.28 37.76
CA THR A 90 39.44 10.69 37.90
C THR A 90 40.35 9.55 37.43
N PRO A 91 41.39 9.81 36.60
CA PRO A 91 42.40 8.81 36.29
C PRO A 91 43.11 8.36 37.58
N LYS A 92 43.31 7.05 37.74
CA LYS A 92 44.00 6.49 38.92
C LYS A 92 45.49 6.81 38.97
N ASP A 93 46.09 7.19 37.85
CA ASP A 93 47.49 7.54 37.75
C ASP A 93 47.62 9.06 37.67
N GLY A 94 48.29 9.68 38.69
CA GLY A 94 48.41 11.12 38.89
C GLY A 94 49.22 11.88 37.82
N GLY A 95 48.94 11.69 36.56
CA GLY A 95 49.46 12.47 35.45
C GLY A 95 48.84 13.87 35.40
N VAL A 96 49.65 14.91 35.35
CA VAL A 96 49.27 16.29 35.08
C VAL A 96 48.72 16.36 33.65
N GLY A 97 47.43 16.15 33.51
CA GLY A 97 46.73 16.14 32.22
C GLY A 97 45.73 17.29 32.10
N SER A 98 45.29 17.58 30.90
CA SER A 98 44.35 18.61 30.49
C SER A 98 43.12 18.76 31.42
N PRO A 99 42.55 19.97 31.56
CA PRO A 99 41.39 20.19 32.42
C PRO A 99 40.26 19.22 32.08
N ARG A 100 39.58 18.71 33.10
CA ARG A 100 38.47 17.73 32.95
C ARG A 100 37.38 18.31 32.08
N PRO A 101 36.90 17.57 31.06
CA PRO A 101 35.81 18.04 30.26
C PRO A 101 34.51 18.02 31.08
N THR A 102 33.74 19.08 31.02
CA THR A 102 32.38 19.10 31.56
C THR A 102 31.45 18.24 30.67
N VAL A 103 30.39 17.69 31.26
CA VAL A 103 29.32 17.00 30.49
C VAL A 103 28.90 17.83 29.28
N ALA A 104 28.81 19.16 29.42
CA ALA A 104 28.40 20.05 28.35
C ALA A 104 29.40 20.08 27.17
N GLU A 105 30.69 20.05 27.47
CA GLU A 105 31.76 20.03 26.44
C GLU A 105 31.76 18.71 25.68
N VAL A 106 31.64 17.59 26.38
CA VAL A 106 31.51 16.25 25.77
C VAL A 106 30.32 16.19 24.81
N ILE A 107 29.13 16.61 25.26
CA ILE A 107 27.94 16.58 24.44
C ILE A 107 28.00 17.58 23.28
N ARG A 108 28.61 18.74 23.48
CA ARG A 108 28.80 19.73 22.40
C ARG A 108 29.73 19.18 21.31
N GLY A 109 30.85 18.56 21.70
CA GLY A 109 31.79 17.91 20.78
C GLY A 109 31.11 16.80 19.99
N TRP A 110 30.37 15.92 20.67
CA TRP A 110 29.61 14.83 20.08
C TRP A 110 28.55 15.35 19.08
N LYS A 111 27.72 16.33 19.47
CA LYS A 111 26.77 16.98 18.56
C LYS A 111 27.43 17.58 17.32
N SER A 112 28.59 18.22 17.49
CA SER A 112 29.33 18.86 16.41
C SER A 112 29.87 17.86 15.38
N LEU A 113 30.39 16.72 15.82
CA LEU A 113 30.87 15.66 14.94
C LEU A 113 29.75 15.07 14.10
N ILE A 114 28.61 14.79 14.73
CA ILE A 114 27.42 14.29 14.03
C ILE A 114 26.92 15.31 13.02
N THR A 115 26.79 16.58 13.41
CA THR A 115 26.34 17.68 12.53
C THR A 115 27.24 17.82 11.30
N ARG A 116 28.57 17.74 11.45
CA ARG A 116 29.51 17.78 10.32
C ARG A 116 29.31 16.59 9.37
N THR A 117 29.08 15.40 9.91
CA THR A 117 28.92 14.18 9.10
C THR A 117 27.56 14.14 8.39
N VAL A 118 26.51 14.69 9.03
CA VAL A 118 25.15 14.77 8.45
C VAL A 118 25.04 15.95 7.46
N GLY A 119 25.88 17.00 7.61
CA GLY A 119 25.91 18.19 6.76
C GLY A 119 25.00 19.33 7.23
N HIS A 120 24.18 19.13 8.26
CA HIS A 120 23.32 20.17 8.86
C HIS A 120 23.03 19.83 10.33
N SER A 121 22.62 20.83 11.11
CA SER A 121 22.24 20.62 12.52
C SER A 121 20.94 19.83 12.63
N ILE A 122 20.96 18.75 13.41
CA ILE A 122 19.81 17.90 13.69
C ILE A 122 19.34 17.99 15.14
N TRP A 123 20.00 18.77 15.98
CA TRP A 123 19.84 18.79 17.42
C TRP A 123 19.13 20.04 17.92
N GLN A 124 18.32 19.89 18.97
CA GLN A 124 17.89 21.02 19.78
C GLN A 124 19.09 21.66 20.50
N THR A 125 19.02 22.98 20.74
CA THR A 125 20.07 23.74 21.43
C THR A 125 20.24 23.27 22.88
N SER A 126 19.15 22.98 23.58
CA SER A 126 19.13 22.52 24.97
C SER A 126 19.28 21.01 25.07
N LEU A 127 19.75 20.55 26.22
CA LEU A 127 19.76 19.14 26.64
C LEU A 127 19.10 19.04 28.01
N TYR A 128 18.58 17.86 28.34
CA TYR A 128 18.10 17.55 29.68
C TYR A 128 19.13 16.65 30.34
N ASP A 129 19.53 16.97 31.58
CA ASP A 129 20.44 16.20 32.40
C ASP A 129 19.85 15.91 33.78
N HIS A 130 20.21 14.74 34.32
CA HIS A 130 19.91 14.31 35.67
C HIS A 130 21.16 13.65 36.29
N ILE A 131 21.51 14.07 37.51
CA ILE A 131 22.68 13.55 38.22
C ILE A 131 22.21 12.34 39.04
N ILE A 132 22.81 11.19 38.82
CA ILE A 132 22.53 9.97 39.56
C ILE A 132 23.38 9.97 40.83
N ARG A 133 22.75 10.05 42.00
CA ARG A 133 23.40 10.27 43.29
C ARG A 133 23.52 9.00 44.16
N SER A 134 22.76 7.96 43.86
CA SER A 134 22.75 6.72 44.61
C SER A 134 22.47 5.49 43.72
N PRO A 135 22.81 4.28 44.19
CA PRO A 135 22.41 3.04 43.54
C PRO A 135 20.87 2.92 43.39
N ASP A 136 20.12 3.44 44.35
CA ASP A 136 18.64 3.44 44.31
C ASP A 136 18.13 4.41 43.22
N ASP A 137 18.74 5.59 43.10
CA ASP A 137 18.44 6.54 42.03
C ASP A 137 18.77 5.95 40.65
N TYR A 138 19.84 5.15 40.54
CA TYR A 138 20.16 4.37 39.34
C TYR A 138 19.10 3.31 39.03
N ASN A 139 18.67 2.54 40.06
CA ASN A 139 17.75 1.42 39.87
C ASN A 139 16.27 1.84 39.79
N THR A 140 15.88 2.93 40.45
CA THR A 140 14.49 3.40 40.50
C THR A 140 14.17 4.53 39.53
N ASN A 141 15.14 5.12 38.87
CA ASN A 141 14.90 6.21 37.93
C ASN A 141 14.11 5.69 36.72
N PRO A 142 12.83 6.08 36.56
CA PRO A 142 11.97 5.60 35.48
C PRO A 142 12.57 5.92 34.08
N ALA A 143 13.40 6.96 33.99
CA ALA A 143 14.08 7.33 32.74
C ALA A 143 15.19 6.34 32.35
N LEU A 144 15.80 5.64 33.32
CA LEU A 144 16.82 4.60 33.09
C LEU A 144 16.20 3.25 32.72
N HIS A 145 15.00 2.95 33.23
CA HIS A 145 14.25 1.73 32.93
C HIS A 145 13.33 1.88 31.73
N ARG A 146 13.00 3.11 31.34
CA ARG A 146 12.16 3.43 30.16
C ARG A 146 12.90 3.34 28.82
N HIS A 147 14.07 2.73 28.77
CA HIS A 147 14.87 2.58 27.54
C HIS A 147 14.41 1.47 26.64
N GLN A 148 13.32 0.79 26.99
CA GLN A 148 12.77 -0.22 26.11
C GLN A 148 11.80 0.43 25.14
N PRO A 149 11.92 0.16 23.84
CA PRO A 149 10.96 0.59 22.82
C PRO A 149 9.49 0.27 23.13
N ARG A 150 9.24 -0.68 24.06
CA ARG A 150 7.89 -1.02 24.59
C ARG A 150 7.18 0.16 25.25
N GLN A 151 7.93 1.07 25.88
CA GLN A 151 7.37 2.21 26.63
C GLN A 151 7.43 3.52 25.84
N TRP A 152 7.76 3.45 24.54
CA TRP A 152 7.85 4.63 23.67
C TRP A 152 6.61 5.53 23.73
N ALA A 153 5.42 4.95 23.67
CA ALA A 153 4.16 5.70 23.74
C ALA A 153 3.92 6.39 25.12
N GLN A 154 4.63 5.96 26.17
CA GLN A 154 4.54 6.52 27.53
C GLN A 154 5.65 7.54 27.82
N ASP A 155 6.60 7.72 26.90
CA ASP A 155 7.65 8.72 27.05
C ASP A 155 7.04 10.12 26.98
N THR A 156 7.38 10.99 27.93
CA THR A 156 6.91 12.39 27.96
C THR A 156 7.41 13.21 26.77
N ARG A 157 8.35 12.68 25.99
CA ARG A 157 8.90 13.24 24.76
C ARG A 157 8.25 12.65 23.51
N TYR A 158 7.29 11.74 23.69
CA TYR A 158 6.48 11.19 22.63
C TYR A 158 5.63 12.32 22.01
N VAL A 159 5.69 12.47 20.70
CA VAL A 159 4.89 13.43 19.96
C VAL A 159 3.75 12.65 19.31
N THR A 160 2.52 12.95 19.71
CA THR A 160 1.30 12.31 19.19
C THR A 160 0.96 12.70 17.75
N ASP A 161 1.46 13.86 17.31
CA ASP A 161 1.41 14.27 15.90
C ASP A 161 2.52 13.58 15.10
N PHE A 162 2.50 12.25 15.14
CA PHE A 162 3.16 11.52 14.09
C PHE A 162 2.42 11.78 12.80
N PRO A 163 3.09 12.27 11.76
CA PRO A 163 2.68 11.87 10.44
C PRO A 163 2.77 10.33 10.47
N ASP A 164 1.65 9.69 10.16
CA ASP A 164 1.41 8.25 10.11
C ASP A 164 2.72 7.43 10.00
N PRO A 165 3.07 6.50 10.94
CA PRO A 165 4.33 5.72 10.88
C PRO A 165 4.48 4.87 9.62
N VAL A 166 3.45 4.81 8.79
CA VAL A 166 3.47 4.23 7.44
C VAL A 166 4.06 5.21 6.40
N ARG A 167 4.20 6.50 6.71
CA ARG A 167 4.93 7.43 5.86
C ARG A 167 6.43 7.15 5.92
N ARG A 168 6.89 6.26 5.06
CA ARG A 168 8.31 6.21 4.69
C ARG A 168 8.69 7.57 4.10
N PRO A 169 9.86 8.16 4.44
CA PRO A 169 10.45 9.15 3.55
C PRO A 169 10.70 8.44 2.21
N GLY A 170 9.89 8.75 1.20
CA GLY A 170 9.93 8.10 -0.12
C GLY A 170 8.68 7.33 -0.52
N CYS A 171 7.79 6.91 0.40
CA CYS A 171 6.44 6.47 0.05
C CYS A 171 5.46 7.58 0.44
N ARG A 172 5.39 8.60 -0.38
CA ARG A 172 4.39 9.66 -0.28
C ARG A 172 3.04 9.03 -0.62
N THR A 173 2.09 9.07 0.30
CA THR A 173 0.68 8.96 -0.10
C THR A 173 0.35 10.18 -0.94
N ASN A 174 -0.36 10.01 -2.03
CA ASN A 174 -0.60 10.97 -3.11
C ASN A 174 -1.23 12.34 -2.72
N LYS A 175 -1.31 12.71 -1.45
CA LYS A 175 -1.83 14.01 -1.00
C LYS A 175 -0.78 15.05 -0.59
N GLU A 176 0.50 14.68 -0.59
CA GLU A 176 1.60 15.64 -0.52
C GLU A 176 2.40 15.58 -1.82
N VAL A 177 1.80 16.00 -2.92
CA VAL A 177 2.54 16.47 -4.08
C VAL A 177 3.15 17.81 -3.69
N THR A 178 4.16 17.73 -2.86
CA THR A 178 5.04 18.84 -2.58
C THR A 178 5.84 19.11 -3.84
N GLN A 179 5.62 20.25 -4.42
CA GLN A 179 6.45 20.94 -5.40
C GLN A 179 7.13 20.00 -6.42
N MET A 180 6.47 19.83 -7.57
CA MET A 180 7.06 19.13 -8.70
C MET A 180 8.43 19.72 -9.03
N SER A 181 9.35 18.89 -9.47
CA SER A 181 10.67 19.38 -9.89
C SER A 181 10.49 20.38 -11.05
N ARG A 182 11.37 21.36 -11.14
CA ARG A 182 11.36 22.34 -12.25
C ARG A 182 11.52 21.70 -13.64
N TYR A 183 11.86 20.42 -13.69
CA TYR A 183 12.04 19.65 -14.92
C TYR A 183 10.80 18.85 -15.31
N PHE A 184 9.77 18.80 -14.44
CA PHE A 184 8.53 18.09 -14.74
C PHE A 184 7.79 18.79 -15.87
N THR A 185 7.26 18.03 -16.85
CA THR A 185 6.59 18.62 -18.00
C THR A 185 5.29 19.32 -17.58
N LYS A 186 5.00 20.46 -18.21
CA LYS A 186 3.80 21.25 -17.90
C LYS A 186 2.51 20.50 -18.23
N THR A 187 2.53 19.67 -19.24
CA THR A 187 1.39 18.85 -19.69
C THR A 187 0.92 17.86 -18.64
N LEU A 188 1.84 17.34 -17.82
CA LEU A 188 1.53 16.40 -16.75
C LEU A 188 1.46 17.08 -15.36
N ALA A 189 1.55 18.41 -15.30
CA ALA A 189 1.60 19.14 -14.03
C ALA A 189 0.32 18.98 -13.18
N ALA A 190 -0.82 18.72 -13.82
CA ALA A 190 -2.11 18.50 -13.15
C ALA A 190 -2.39 17.00 -12.87
N LEU A 191 -1.49 16.09 -13.25
CA LEU A 191 -1.73 14.65 -13.10
C LEU A 191 -1.85 14.26 -11.61
N GLU A 192 -3.01 13.74 -11.24
CA GLU A 192 -3.24 13.15 -9.93
C GLU A 192 -3.08 11.62 -10.01
N PRO A 193 -2.04 11.05 -9.34
CA PRO A 193 -1.81 9.61 -9.39
C PRO A 193 -2.93 8.82 -8.70
N TYR A 194 -3.17 7.60 -9.16
CA TYR A 194 -4.08 6.66 -8.51
C TYR A 194 -3.74 6.44 -7.04
N THR A 195 -4.77 6.46 -6.17
CA THR A 195 -4.61 6.21 -4.73
C THR A 195 -4.98 4.76 -4.40
N PRO A 196 -4.00 3.87 -4.20
CA PRO A 196 -4.27 2.48 -3.84
C PRO A 196 -4.85 2.36 -2.43
N GLY A 197 -5.42 1.18 -2.12
CA GLY A 197 -5.81 0.82 -0.76
C GLY A 197 -4.63 0.84 0.20
N GLU A 198 -4.89 1.17 1.45
CA GLU A 198 -3.88 1.20 2.51
C GLU A 198 -3.22 -0.19 2.68
N GLN A 199 -1.88 -0.20 2.82
CA GLN A 199 -1.10 -1.42 2.99
C GLN A 199 -0.34 -1.37 4.33
N LEU A 200 -1.05 -1.62 5.43
CA LEU A 200 -0.45 -1.74 6.75
C LEU A 200 0.24 -3.11 6.89
N LYS A 201 1.39 -3.11 7.56
CA LYS A 201 2.10 -4.34 7.96
C LYS A 201 2.00 -4.48 9.47
N LEU A 202 0.88 -4.94 9.96
CA LEU A 202 0.65 -5.25 11.37
C LEU A 202 0.55 -6.77 11.54
N PRO A 203 1.04 -7.34 12.65
CA PRO A 203 0.70 -8.71 13.02
C PRO A 203 -0.81 -8.82 13.21
N ASP A 204 -1.38 -9.96 12.87
CA ASP A 204 -2.81 -10.27 13.01
C ASP A 204 -3.78 -9.32 12.27
N LEU A 205 -3.28 -8.68 11.20
CA LEU A 205 -4.07 -7.79 10.36
C LEU A 205 -5.06 -8.59 9.50
N VAL A 206 -6.35 -8.29 9.61
CA VAL A 206 -7.38 -8.76 8.69
C VAL A 206 -7.52 -7.74 7.55
N LYS A 207 -6.99 -8.10 6.37
CA LYS A 207 -6.91 -7.19 5.20
C LYS A 207 -8.05 -7.44 4.23
N LEU A 208 -9.12 -6.63 4.34
CA LEU A 208 -10.35 -6.71 3.52
C LEU A 208 -10.58 -5.42 2.69
N ASN A 209 -9.51 -4.78 2.20
CA ASN A 209 -9.58 -3.45 1.59
C ASN A 209 -9.12 -3.35 0.13
N ALA A 210 -8.47 -4.38 -0.42
CA ALA A 210 -7.82 -4.31 -1.74
C ALA A 210 -8.32 -5.36 -2.74
N ASN A 211 -9.42 -6.05 -2.43
CA ASN A 211 -10.04 -7.09 -3.29
C ASN A 211 -9.06 -8.20 -3.69
N GLU A 212 -8.09 -8.50 -2.80
CA GLU A 212 -7.18 -9.63 -2.97
C GLU A 212 -7.91 -10.94 -2.64
N ASN A 213 -7.48 -12.03 -3.26
CA ASN A 213 -7.98 -13.36 -2.93
C ASN A 213 -7.37 -13.80 -1.59
N PRO A 214 -8.16 -14.29 -0.62
CA PRO A 214 -7.64 -14.69 0.69
C PRO A 214 -6.91 -16.04 0.70
N TYR A 215 -7.06 -16.84 -0.37
CA TYR A 215 -6.41 -18.13 -0.51
C TYR A 215 -5.03 -18.00 -1.18
N PRO A 216 -4.08 -18.90 -0.89
CA PRO A 216 -2.78 -18.91 -1.55
C PRO A 216 -2.91 -19.20 -3.06
N PRO A 217 -1.88 -18.96 -3.86
CA PRO A 217 -1.83 -19.43 -5.25
C PRO A 217 -2.01 -20.95 -5.36
N ALA A 218 -2.42 -21.44 -6.54
CA ALA A 218 -2.55 -22.86 -6.81
C ALA A 218 -1.27 -23.64 -6.45
N PRO A 219 -1.37 -24.87 -5.94
CA PRO A 219 -0.24 -25.64 -5.40
C PRO A 219 0.96 -25.74 -6.35
N GLY A 220 0.72 -25.88 -7.66
CA GLY A 220 1.76 -25.97 -8.69
C GLY A 220 2.57 -24.69 -8.93
N VAL A 221 2.04 -23.53 -8.53
CA VAL A 221 2.65 -22.22 -8.81
C VAL A 221 4.04 -22.08 -8.19
N ALA A 222 4.20 -22.48 -6.93
CA ALA A 222 5.49 -22.36 -6.25
C ALA A 222 6.60 -23.18 -6.94
N ALA A 223 6.28 -24.38 -7.40
CA ALA A 223 7.22 -25.25 -8.12
C ALA A 223 7.56 -24.66 -9.51
N ALA A 224 6.56 -24.15 -10.24
CA ALA A 224 6.76 -23.50 -11.54
C ALA A 224 7.68 -22.28 -11.44
N VAL A 225 7.45 -21.41 -10.44
CA VAL A 225 8.30 -20.23 -10.18
C VAL A 225 9.73 -20.66 -9.83
N ALA A 226 9.90 -21.64 -8.95
CA ALA A 226 11.22 -22.17 -8.58
C ALA A 226 11.95 -22.75 -9.81
N GLY A 227 11.24 -23.49 -10.68
CA GLY A 227 11.79 -24.04 -11.94
C GLY A 227 12.20 -22.97 -12.94
N ALA A 228 11.49 -21.84 -13.00
CA ALA A 228 11.81 -20.71 -13.89
C ALA A 228 12.97 -19.85 -13.37
N ALA A 229 13.24 -19.81 -12.06
CA ALA A 229 14.22 -18.92 -11.44
C ALA A 229 15.65 -19.03 -12.02
N PRO A 230 16.21 -20.22 -12.34
CA PRO A 230 17.53 -20.33 -12.98
C PRO A 230 17.62 -19.62 -14.33
N GLY A 231 16.49 -19.44 -15.02
CA GLY A 231 16.39 -18.77 -16.32
C GLY A 231 16.45 -17.24 -16.26
N LEU A 232 16.39 -16.62 -15.06
CA LEU A 232 16.33 -15.16 -14.89
C LEU A 232 17.52 -14.38 -15.45
N ARG A 233 18.61 -15.02 -15.79
CA ARG A 233 19.75 -14.40 -16.48
C ARG A 233 19.44 -14.02 -17.93
N LEU A 234 18.32 -14.51 -18.47
CA LEU A 234 17.85 -14.26 -19.84
C LEU A 234 16.56 -13.42 -19.79
N TYR A 235 16.26 -12.71 -20.85
CA TYR A 235 14.95 -12.09 -21.02
C TYR A 235 13.85 -13.14 -21.05
N SER A 236 12.62 -12.72 -20.64
CA SER A 236 11.42 -13.55 -20.77
C SER A 236 11.05 -13.81 -22.23
N ASP A 237 10.17 -14.78 -22.46
CA ASP A 237 9.58 -14.96 -23.79
C ASP A 237 8.81 -13.70 -24.20
N LEU A 238 9.23 -13.12 -25.33
CA LEU A 238 8.68 -11.88 -25.91
C LEU A 238 7.20 -12.04 -26.31
N THR A 239 6.81 -13.23 -26.73
CA THR A 239 5.48 -13.55 -27.23
C THR A 239 4.55 -14.14 -26.16
N GLU A 240 5.10 -14.43 -24.98
CA GLU A 240 4.42 -15.14 -23.90
C GLU A 240 3.66 -16.41 -24.40
N ALA A 241 4.24 -17.14 -25.35
CA ALA A 241 3.55 -18.18 -26.13
C ALA A 241 2.86 -19.26 -25.26
N ALA A 242 3.54 -19.75 -24.24
CA ALA A 242 2.96 -20.74 -23.32
C ALA A 242 1.78 -20.17 -22.52
N LEU A 243 1.88 -18.91 -22.09
CA LEU A 243 0.83 -18.20 -21.35
C LEU A 243 -0.36 -17.90 -22.24
N CYS A 244 -0.14 -17.35 -23.44
CA CYS A 244 -1.21 -17.11 -24.42
C CYS A 244 -1.94 -18.40 -24.78
N ALA A 245 -1.22 -19.52 -24.97
CA ALA A 245 -1.85 -20.81 -25.24
C ALA A 245 -2.68 -21.35 -24.05
N ALA A 246 -2.23 -21.15 -22.80
CA ALA A 246 -2.98 -21.54 -21.62
C ALA A 246 -4.28 -20.72 -21.46
N ILE A 247 -4.20 -19.39 -21.62
CA ILE A 247 -5.36 -18.48 -21.57
C ILE A 247 -6.33 -18.80 -22.72
N ALA A 248 -5.83 -19.01 -23.93
CA ALA A 248 -6.65 -19.33 -25.09
C ALA A 248 -7.47 -20.61 -24.86
N ARG A 249 -6.88 -21.66 -24.31
CA ARG A 249 -7.59 -22.89 -23.92
C ARG A 249 -8.70 -22.62 -22.89
N HIS A 250 -8.40 -21.86 -21.86
CA HIS A 250 -9.36 -21.50 -20.81
C HIS A 250 -10.55 -20.70 -21.39
N CYS A 251 -10.26 -19.71 -22.25
CA CYS A 251 -11.27 -18.86 -22.87
C CYS A 251 -11.99 -19.49 -24.09
N GLY A 252 -11.55 -20.68 -24.53
CA GLY A 252 -12.05 -21.30 -25.77
C GLY A 252 -11.73 -20.48 -27.04
N MET A 253 -10.55 -19.83 -27.07
CA MET A 253 -10.07 -18.95 -28.12
C MET A 253 -8.79 -19.53 -28.77
N GLN A 254 -8.19 -18.80 -29.73
CA GLN A 254 -6.88 -19.11 -30.28
C GLN A 254 -5.82 -18.19 -29.64
N PRO A 255 -4.54 -18.59 -29.60
CA PRO A 255 -3.47 -17.75 -29.02
C PRO A 255 -3.37 -16.34 -29.65
N GLU A 256 -3.71 -16.20 -30.92
CA GLU A 256 -3.71 -14.93 -31.67
C GLU A 256 -4.77 -13.93 -31.17
N ASN A 257 -5.75 -14.42 -30.42
CA ASN A 257 -6.77 -13.58 -29.77
C ASN A 257 -6.32 -13.02 -28.41
N ILE A 258 -5.12 -13.38 -27.91
CA ILE A 258 -4.68 -13.09 -26.55
C ILE A 258 -3.51 -12.11 -26.57
N LEU A 259 -3.57 -11.09 -25.69
CA LEU A 259 -2.45 -10.22 -25.36
C LEU A 259 -2.26 -10.20 -23.85
N CYS A 260 -1.05 -10.53 -23.40
CA CYS A 260 -0.69 -10.50 -21.99
C CYS A 260 -0.04 -9.17 -21.59
N GLY A 261 -0.32 -8.70 -20.37
CA GLY A 261 0.21 -7.47 -19.80
C GLY A 261 0.64 -7.62 -18.35
N ASN A 262 1.37 -6.64 -17.85
CA ASN A 262 1.80 -6.56 -16.45
C ASN A 262 0.64 -6.12 -15.54
N GLY A 263 -0.39 -6.94 -15.46
CA GLY A 263 -1.71 -6.69 -14.89
C GLY A 263 -2.67 -6.09 -15.92
N SER A 264 -3.98 -6.16 -15.63
CA SER A 264 -5.01 -5.53 -16.49
C SER A 264 -4.81 -4.03 -16.67
N ASP A 265 -4.15 -3.37 -15.73
CA ASP A 265 -3.83 -1.94 -15.81
C ASP A 265 -2.97 -1.63 -17.06
N GLU A 266 -1.98 -2.48 -17.37
CA GLU A 266 -1.17 -2.32 -18.59
C GLU A 266 -1.98 -2.65 -19.85
N ASN A 267 -2.85 -3.67 -19.81
CA ASN A 267 -3.72 -4.00 -20.93
C ASN A 267 -4.68 -2.84 -21.26
N LEU A 268 -5.25 -2.18 -20.24
CA LEU A 268 -6.06 -0.97 -20.42
C LEU A 268 -5.23 0.17 -21.00
N LEU A 269 -4.02 0.40 -20.50
CA LEU A 269 -3.11 1.42 -21.04
C LEU A 269 -2.83 1.18 -22.53
N LEU A 270 -2.53 -0.07 -22.92
CA LEU A 270 -2.22 -0.42 -24.31
C LEU A 270 -3.45 -0.24 -25.21
N ALA A 271 -4.64 -0.65 -24.74
CA ALA A 271 -5.89 -0.47 -25.49
C ALA A 271 -6.20 1.02 -25.69
N LEU A 272 -6.17 1.82 -24.62
CA LEU A 272 -6.44 3.26 -24.71
C LEU A 272 -5.39 3.97 -25.59
N ARG A 273 -4.13 3.56 -25.50
CA ARG A 273 -3.08 4.15 -26.36
C ARG A 273 -3.22 3.78 -27.83
N ALA A 274 -3.81 2.62 -28.14
CA ALA A 274 -4.05 2.17 -29.49
C ALA A 274 -5.28 2.83 -30.13
N PHE A 275 -6.36 3.05 -29.35
CA PHE A 275 -7.68 3.37 -29.88
C PHE A 275 -8.27 4.69 -29.36
N CYS A 276 -7.52 5.45 -28.56
CA CYS A 276 -7.89 6.79 -28.10
C CYS A 276 -6.78 7.80 -28.37
N ASP A 277 -7.16 9.04 -28.65
CA ASP A 277 -6.26 10.18 -28.77
C ASP A 277 -7.02 11.49 -28.44
N GLU A 278 -6.46 12.65 -28.76
CA GLU A 278 -7.10 13.97 -28.54
C GLU A 278 -8.44 14.15 -29.27
N THR A 279 -8.71 13.35 -30.30
CA THR A 279 -9.92 13.41 -31.15
C THR A 279 -10.85 12.22 -30.94
N HIS A 280 -10.38 11.16 -30.27
CA HIS A 280 -11.12 9.94 -29.95
C HIS A 280 -11.24 9.81 -28.42
N PRO A 281 -12.29 10.39 -27.81
CA PRO A 281 -12.47 10.40 -26.36
C PRO A 281 -12.77 9.01 -25.82
N LEU A 282 -12.65 8.87 -24.48
CA LEU A 282 -13.07 7.70 -23.73
C LEU A 282 -14.38 7.98 -22.99
N ALA A 283 -15.42 7.19 -23.25
CA ALA A 283 -16.68 7.20 -22.50
C ALA A 283 -16.67 6.14 -21.38
N PHE A 284 -17.00 6.55 -20.15
CA PHE A 284 -17.09 5.66 -18.98
C PHE A 284 -18.01 6.23 -17.90
N ALA A 285 -18.43 5.38 -16.95
CA ALA A 285 -19.30 5.78 -15.85
C ALA A 285 -18.58 6.66 -14.82
N ASP A 286 -19.29 7.62 -14.19
CA ASP A 286 -18.76 8.49 -13.13
C ASP A 286 -18.37 7.72 -11.85
N ILE A 287 -19.07 6.63 -11.55
CA ILE A 287 -18.77 5.74 -10.43
C ILE A 287 -18.38 4.36 -10.98
N THR A 288 -17.06 4.21 -11.20
CA THR A 288 -16.45 2.99 -11.74
C THR A 288 -15.00 2.87 -11.26
N TYR A 289 -14.16 2.09 -11.94
CA TYR A 289 -12.76 1.96 -11.60
C TYR A 289 -12.01 3.28 -11.78
N SER A 290 -11.57 3.85 -10.68
CA SER A 290 -10.97 5.20 -10.64
C SER A 290 -9.60 5.32 -11.34
N PHE A 291 -9.15 4.27 -12.02
CA PHE A 291 -7.94 4.30 -12.84
C PHE A 291 -8.19 4.81 -14.26
N TYR A 292 -9.41 4.71 -14.78
CA TYR A 292 -9.73 5.20 -16.14
C TYR A 292 -9.45 6.69 -16.31
N PRO A 293 -9.95 7.60 -15.44
CA PRO A 293 -9.60 9.02 -15.54
C PRO A 293 -8.11 9.28 -15.40
N VAL A 294 -7.39 8.52 -14.56
CA VAL A 294 -5.92 8.66 -14.43
C VAL A 294 -5.20 8.31 -15.73
N LEU A 295 -5.65 7.27 -16.44
CA LEU A 295 -5.10 6.93 -17.75
C LEU A 295 -5.43 8.00 -18.79
N CYS A 296 -6.65 8.53 -18.79
CA CYS A 296 -7.02 9.63 -19.69
C CYS A 296 -6.13 10.86 -19.48
N ASP A 297 -5.93 11.27 -18.23
CA ASP A 297 -5.08 12.41 -17.89
C ASP A 297 -3.62 12.16 -18.30
N LEU A 298 -3.10 10.94 -18.07
CA LEU A 298 -1.75 10.54 -18.46
C LEU A 298 -1.54 10.57 -19.98
N LEU A 299 -2.54 10.13 -20.72
CA LEU A 299 -2.48 9.98 -22.19
C LEU A 299 -3.05 11.18 -22.95
N HIS A 300 -3.57 12.20 -22.24
CA HIS A 300 -4.26 13.37 -22.81
C HIS A 300 -5.50 13.02 -23.65
N ILE A 301 -6.26 12.01 -23.19
CA ILE A 301 -7.50 11.56 -23.84
C ILE A 301 -8.66 12.37 -23.25
N PRO A 302 -9.53 13.00 -24.06
CA PRO A 302 -10.75 13.64 -23.58
C PRO A 302 -11.68 12.63 -22.91
N GLN A 303 -12.32 13.03 -21.82
CA GLN A 303 -13.18 12.16 -21.00
C GLN A 303 -14.64 12.49 -21.26
N HIS A 304 -15.44 11.48 -21.60
CA HIS A 304 -16.88 11.55 -21.60
C HIS A 304 -17.43 10.76 -20.40
N VAL A 305 -17.72 11.44 -19.32
CA VAL A 305 -18.15 10.82 -18.05
C VAL A 305 -19.67 10.74 -18.03
N ILE A 306 -20.19 9.51 -17.96
CA ILE A 306 -21.64 9.21 -17.98
C ILE A 306 -22.11 8.89 -16.56
N PRO A 307 -23.08 9.64 -16.00
CA PRO A 307 -23.54 9.39 -14.64
C PRO A 307 -24.34 8.08 -14.53
N VAL A 308 -24.00 7.30 -13.51
CA VAL A 308 -24.82 6.16 -13.09
C VAL A 308 -26.12 6.62 -12.42
N GLU A 309 -27.14 5.75 -12.42
CA GLU A 309 -28.43 6.03 -11.78
C GLU A 309 -28.29 6.18 -10.25
N GLU A 310 -29.37 6.59 -9.57
CA GLU A 310 -29.35 6.80 -8.10
C GLU A 310 -29.03 5.51 -7.33
N ASP A 311 -29.45 4.36 -7.84
CA ASP A 311 -29.19 3.02 -7.29
C ASP A 311 -27.84 2.43 -7.75
N PHE A 312 -26.99 3.23 -8.40
CA PHE A 312 -25.71 2.84 -9.00
C PHE A 312 -25.78 1.93 -10.23
N SER A 313 -26.96 1.64 -10.77
CA SER A 313 -27.07 0.91 -12.01
C SER A 313 -26.56 1.72 -13.20
N LEU A 314 -26.03 1.01 -14.22
CA LEU A 314 -25.62 1.60 -15.49
C LEU A 314 -26.81 1.57 -16.45
N ASP A 315 -27.25 2.73 -16.91
CA ASP A 315 -28.17 2.83 -18.03
C ASP A 315 -27.38 2.71 -19.34
N LEU A 316 -27.28 1.49 -19.88
CA LEU A 316 -26.50 1.21 -21.09
C LEU A 316 -27.09 1.87 -22.35
N SER A 317 -28.33 2.34 -22.33
CA SER A 317 -28.90 3.10 -23.47
C SER A 317 -28.16 4.40 -23.73
N LYS A 318 -27.53 4.99 -22.70
CA LYS A 318 -26.68 6.18 -22.80
C LYS A 318 -25.38 5.95 -23.56
N TYR A 319 -25.02 4.69 -23.79
CA TYR A 319 -23.81 4.30 -24.52
C TYR A 319 -24.09 3.93 -25.98
N HIS A 320 -25.33 3.96 -26.43
CA HIS A 320 -25.69 3.61 -27.81
C HIS A 320 -25.35 4.72 -28.78
N GLY A 321 -24.61 4.39 -29.84
CA GLY A 321 -24.32 5.30 -30.96
C GLY A 321 -23.44 6.49 -30.58
N LEU A 322 -22.62 6.37 -29.56
CA LEU A 322 -21.70 7.46 -29.14
C LEU A 322 -20.61 7.74 -30.14
N ASN A 323 -20.18 6.72 -30.92
CA ASN A 323 -19.03 6.80 -31.82
C ASN A 323 -17.73 7.24 -31.12
N GLU A 324 -17.57 6.83 -29.87
CA GLU A 324 -16.44 7.05 -29.00
C GLU A 324 -15.91 5.70 -28.50
N THR A 325 -14.65 5.61 -28.09
CA THR A 325 -14.20 4.43 -27.37
C THR A 325 -14.91 4.35 -26.03
N ILE A 326 -15.46 3.19 -25.69
CA ILE A 326 -16.26 2.97 -24.49
C ILE A 326 -15.52 1.98 -23.58
N VAL A 327 -15.47 2.24 -22.26
CA VAL A 327 -15.08 1.23 -21.28
C VAL A 327 -16.21 0.98 -20.28
N ILE A 328 -16.56 -0.31 -20.11
CA ILE A 328 -17.56 -0.78 -19.15
C ILE A 328 -16.89 -1.78 -18.22
N ALA A 329 -16.80 -1.45 -16.92
CA ALA A 329 -16.40 -2.41 -15.91
C ALA A 329 -17.58 -3.36 -15.62
N ASN A 330 -17.39 -4.65 -15.82
CA ASN A 330 -18.43 -5.66 -15.67
C ASN A 330 -17.93 -6.95 -15.01
N PRO A 331 -18.26 -7.21 -13.73
CA PRO A 331 -19.05 -6.38 -12.80
C PRO A 331 -18.37 -5.04 -12.43
N ASN A 332 -19.19 -4.00 -12.22
CA ASN A 332 -18.67 -2.67 -11.90
C ASN A 332 -18.06 -2.59 -10.48
N ALA A 333 -16.97 -1.87 -10.34
CA ALA A 333 -16.34 -1.58 -9.05
C ALA A 333 -16.35 -0.04 -8.80
N PRO A 334 -16.85 0.44 -7.63
CA PRO A 334 -17.10 -0.32 -6.40
C PRO A 334 -18.52 -0.87 -6.22
N THR A 335 -19.43 -0.66 -7.16
CA THR A 335 -20.89 -0.88 -6.98
C THR A 335 -21.30 -2.35 -7.00
N THR A 336 -20.43 -3.26 -7.45
CA THR A 336 -20.62 -4.72 -7.53
C THR A 336 -21.64 -5.23 -8.56
N LEU A 337 -22.30 -4.33 -9.26
CA LEU A 337 -23.39 -4.65 -10.19
C LEU A 337 -22.89 -5.26 -11.50
N LEU A 338 -23.57 -6.29 -11.96
CA LEU A 338 -23.33 -6.99 -13.21
C LEU A 338 -24.35 -6.53 -14.27
N GLN A 339 -23.87 -6.23 -15.47
CA GLN A 339 -24.69 -6.02 -16.64
C GLN A 339 -24.87 -7.34 -17.42
N PRO A 340 -26.04 -7.64 -17.93
CA PRO A 340 -26.27 -8.79 -18.81
C PRO A 340 -25.43 -8.68 -20.09
N VAL A 341 -24.86 -9.81 -20.53
CA VAL A 341 -24.07 -9.86 -21.79
C VAL A 341 -24.87 -9.32 -22.99
N ALA A 342 -26.16 -9.63 -23.07
CA ALA A 342 -27.02 -9.13 -24.15
C ALA A 342 -27.16 -7.58 -24.18
N ALA A 343 -27.13 -6.94 -23.00
CA ALA A 343 -27.18 -5.48 -22.93
C ALA A 343 -25.84 -4.85 -23.36
N ILE A 344 -24.72 -5.48 -23.02
CA ILE A 344 -23.38 -5.06 -23.52
C ILE A 344 -23.27 -5.33 -25.01
N GLU A 345 -23.79 -6.45 -25.50
CA GLU A 345 -23.84 -6.77 -26.94
C GLU A 345 -24.56 -5.68 -27.73
N GLU A 346 -25.66 -5.12 -27.19
CA GLU A 346 -26.36 -4.01 -27.83
C GLU A 346 -25.55 -2.75 -27.91
N VAL A 347 -24.73 -2.43 -26.88
CA VAL A 347 -23.78 -1.33 -26.93
C VAL A 347 -22.74 -1.56 -28.05
N VAL A 348 -22.18 -2.77 -28.13
CA VAL A 348 -21.23 -3.13 -29.19
C VAL A 348 -21.83 -2.94 -30.58
N ARG A 349 -23.05 -3.47 -30.78
CA ARG A 349 -23.76 -3.46 -32.06
C ARG A 349 -24.13 -2.04 -32.53
N THR A 350 -24.40 -1.14 -31.59
CA THR A 350 -24.78 0.25 -31.90
C THR A 350 -23.58 1.20 -32.05
N ASN A 351 -22.36 0.72 -31.82
CA ASN A 351 -21.12 1.47 -32.00
C ASN A 351 -20.13 0.72 -32.93
N PRO A 352 -20.51 0.43 -34.20
CA PRO A 352 -19.73 -0.45 -35.06
C PRO A 352 -18.36 0.12 -35.46
N ASP A 353 -18.21 1.43 -35.42
CA ASP A 353 -16.97 2.14 -35.80
C ASP A 353 -16.13 2.56 -34.57
N SER A 354 -16.46 2.05 -33.39
CA SER A 354 -15.80 2.41 -32.12
C SER A 354 -15.51 1.18 -31.27
N ILE A 355 -14.41 1.21 -30.53
CA ILE A 355 -14.02 0.10 -29.66
C ILE A 355 -14.83 0.10 -28.37
N VAL A 356 -15.34 -1.07 -28.00
CA VAL A 356 -15.96 -1.32 -26.70
C VAL A 356 -15.05 -2.22 -25.86
N ILE A 357 -14.51 -1.66 -24.77
CA ILE A 357 -13.66 -2.36 -23.80
C ILE A 357 -14.57 -2.83 -22.64
N VAL A 358 -14.58 -4.13 -22.38
CA VAL A 358 -15.26 -4.70 -21.22
C VAL A 358 -14.21 -5.12 -20.21
N ASP A 359 -14.14 -4.40 -19.08
CA ASP A 359 -13.20 -4.70 -17.98
C ASP A 359 -13.83 -5.72 -17.04
N GLU A 360 -13.43 -6.96 -17.18
CA GLU A 360 -13.91 -8.13 -16.47
C GLU A 360 -13.02 -8.56 -15.30
N ALA A 361 -12.42 -7.63 -14.59
CA ALA A 361 -11.53 -7.93 -13.47
C ALA A 361 -12.15 -8.82 -12.38
N TYR A 362 -13.47 -8.92 -12.29
CA TYR A 362 -14.19 -9.68 -11.27
C TYR A 362 -15.16 -10.72 -11.83
N ILE A 363 -15.15 -10.97 -13.13
CA ILE A 363 -16.19 -11.73 -13.83
C ILE A 363 -16.35 -13.16 -13.30
N ASP A 364 -15.26 -13.80 -12.86
CA ASP A 364 -15.27 -15.17 -12.38
C ASP A 364 -16.14 -15.37 -11.11
N PHE A 365 -16.43 -14.30 -10.39
CA PHE A 365 -17.31 -14.32 -9.22
C PHE A 365 -18.80 -14.08 -9.56
N ALA A 366 -19.11 -13.78 -10.82
CA ALA A 366 -20.46 -13.48 -11.30
C ALA A 366 -21.25 -14.74 -11.71
N GLY A 367 -20.56 -15.87 -11.82
CA GLY A 367 -21.15 -17.14 -12.22
C GLY A 367 -21.00 -17.46 -13.72
N PRO A 368 -21.49 -18.61 -14.15
CA PRO A 368 -21.30 -19.10 -15.51
C PRO A 368 -21.99 -18.18 -16.53
N ASN A 369 -21.42 -18.10 -17.74
CA ASN A 369 -21.95 -17.36 -18.89
C ASN A 369 -22.08 -15.82 -18.68
N ALA A 370 -21.40 -15.25 -17.68
CA ALA A 370 -21.42 -13.81 -17.43
C ALA A 370 -20.38 -13.06 -18.29
N SER A 371 -19.35 -13.73 -18.78
CA SER A 371 -18.27 -13.12 -19.56
C SER A 371 -18.69 -12.75 -20.99
N CYS A 372 -18.21 -11.60 -21.44
CA CYS A 372 -18.35 -11.08 -22.79
C CYS A 372 -17.28 -11.63 -23.77
N VAL A 373 -16.39 -12.53 -23.34
CA VAL A 373 -15.39 -13.17 -24.24
C VAL A 373 -16.03 -13.75 -25.50
N PRO A 374 -17.20 -14.44 -25.48
CA PRO A 374 -17.85 -14.93 -26.69
C PRO A 374 -18.20 -13.85 -27.73
N LEU A 375 -18.39 -12.59 -27.32
CA LEU A 375 -18.67 -11.48 -28.22
C LEU A 375 -17.48 -11.16 -29.15
N THR A 376 -16.25 -11.41 -28.71
CA THR A 376 -15.04 -11.19 -29.52
C THR A 376 -14.93 -12.10 -30.75
N LYS A 377 -15.72 -13.20 -30.79
CA LYS A 377 -15.85 -14.05 -31.98
C LYS A 377 -16.89 -13.51 -32.98
N LYS A 378 -17.80 -12.67 -32.50
CA LYS A 378 -18.95 -12.19 -33.25
C LYS A 378 -18.72 -10.78 -33.79
N TYR A 379 -17.97 -9.98 -33.04
CA TYR A 379 -17.72 -8.56 -33.33
C TYR A 379 -16.21 -8.29 -33.35
N ASP A 380 -15.76 -7.44 -34.24
CA ASP A 380 -14.37 -7.05 -34.41
C ASP A 380 -13.95 -5.82 -33.58
N ASN A 381 -14.92 -5.15 -32.95
CA ASN A 381 -14.75 -3.93 -32.16
C ASN A 381 -14.85 -4.15 -30.63
N VAL A 382 -14.66 -5.38 -30.15
CA VAL A 382 -14.74 -5.73 -28.72
C VAL A 382 -13.37 -6.13 -28.18
N ILE A 383 -13.00 -5.57 -27.03
CA ILE A 383 -11.84 -6.00 -26.22
C ILE A 383 -12.34 -6.37 -24.84
N VAL A 384 -12.10 -7.61 -24.40
CA VAL A 384 -12.37 -8.06 -23.04
C VAL A 384 -11.08 -8.09 -22.26
N VAL A 385 -11.01 -7.40 -21.12
CA VAL A 385 -9.82 -7.31 -20.25
C VAL A 385 -10.05 -8.11 -18.98
N GLN A 386 -9.14 -9.02 -18.64
CA GLN A 386 -9.20 -9.86 -17.43
C GLN A 386 -7.87 -9.84 -16.66
N THR A 387 -7.86 -10.38 -15.43
CA THR A 387 -6.69 -10.33 -14.56
C THR A 387 -6.53 -11.58 -13.70
N PHE A 388 -5.29 -11.99 -13.46
CA PHE A 388 -4.94 -13.02 -12.50
C PHE A 388 -4.95 -12.53 -11.04
N SER A 389 -5.13 -11.23 -10.83
CA SER A 389 -5.00 -10.61 -9.50
C SER A 389 -6.13 -10.97 -8.53
N LYS A 390 -7.28 -11.47 -9.01
CA LYS A 390 -8.48 -11.68 -8.21
C LYS A 390 -8.82 -13.17 -8.05
N SER A 391 -9.33 -13.79 -9.07
CA SER A 391 -9.80 -15.18 -9.07
C SER A 391 -8.65 -16.21 -9.05
N HIS A 392 -7.55 -15.92 -9.72
CA HIS A 392 -6.38 -16.80 -9.81
C HIS A 392 -5.33 -16.61 -8.70
N ASN A 393 -5.61 -15.84 -7.64
CA ASN A 393 -4.77 -15.69 -6.43
C ASN A 393 -3.36 -15.12 -6.70
N LEU A 394 -3.16 -14.36 -7.80
CA LEU A 394 -1.85 -13.90 -8.27
C LEU A 394 -1.70 -12.36 -8.30
N ALA A 395 -2.34 -11.64 -7.37
CA ALA A 395 -2.22 -10.17 -7.32
C ALA A 395 -0.76 -9.68 -7.29
N GLY A 396 0.12 -10.40 -6.61
CA GLY A 396 1.55 -10.09 -6.51
C GLY A 396 2.37 -10.42 -7.76
N ALA A 397 1.90 -11.31 -8.63
CA ALA A 397 2.57 -11.69 -9.87
C ALA A 397 2.38 -10.65 -10.99
N ARG A 398 1.37 -9.78 -10.88
CA ARG A 398 1.09 -8.73 -11.86
C ARG A 398 0.89 -9.27 -13.28
N VAL A 399 -0.09 -10.14 -13.48
CA VAL A 399 -0.46 -10.65 -14.80
C VAL A 399 -1.92 -10.30 -15.10
N GLY A 400 -2.17 -9.83 -16.29
CA GLY A 400 -3.50 -9.63 -16.88
C GLY A 400 -3.46 -9.94 -18.36
N PHE A 401 -4.61 -10.00 -18.98
CA PHE A 401 -4.71 -10.27 -20.41
C PHE A 401 -5.93 -9.62 -21.05
N CYS A 402 -5.85 -9.46 -22.38
CA CYS A 402 -6.97 -9.10 -23.23
C CYS A 402 -7.34 -10.26 -24.13
N VAL A 403 -8.64 -10.36 -24.44
CA VAL A 403 -9.21 -11.21 -25.49
C VAL A 403 -9.88 -10.30 -26.53
N ALA A 404 -9.49 -10.40 -27.78
CA ALA A 404 -10.06 -9.59 -28.86
C ALA A 404 -9.87 -10.26 -30.24
N ASN A 405 -10.39 -9.61 -31.27
CA ASN A 405 -10.05 -9.93 -32.66
C ASN A 405 -8.53 -9.86 -32.89
N PRO A 406 -7.91 -10.77 -33.66
CA PRO A 406 -6.48 -10.79 -33.94
C PRO A 406 -5.92 -9.46 -34.51
N GLU A 407 -6.68 -8.69 -35.27
CA GLU A 407 -6.26 -7.40 -35.78
C GLU A 407 -6.06 -6.37 -34.65
N LEU A 408 -7.00 -6.31 -33.69
CA LEU A 408 -6.89 -5.44 -32.52
C LEU A 408 -5.70 -5.87 -31.63
N ILE A 409 -5.50 -7.19 -31.46
CA ILE A 409 -4.35 -7.73 -30.74
C ILE A 409 -3.03 -7.34 -31.41
N ALA A 410 -2.97 -7.37 -32.75
CA ALA A 410 -1.79 -6.96 -33.51
C ALA A 410 -1.48 -5.46 -33.33
N ASP A 411 -2.49 -4.60 -33.33
CA ASP A 411 -2.33 -3.16 -33.08
C ASP A 411 -1.85 -2.87 -31.65
N MET A 412 -2.45 -3.51 -30.66
CA MET A 412 -2.01 -3.38 -29.27
C MET A 412 -0.58 -3.93 -29.08
N ASN A 413 -0.21 -5.03 -29.74
CA ASN A 413 1.15 -5.56 -29.71
C ASN A 413 2.16 -4.59 -30.33
N ARG A 414 1.78 -3.83 -31.38
CA ARG A 414 2.64 -2.78 -31.93
C ARG A 414 3.00 -1.74 -30.88
N ILE A 415 2.02 -1.32 -30.07
CA ILE A 415 2.25 -0.39 -28.94
C ILE A 415 3.11 -1.05 -27.88
N LYS A 416 2.76 -2.30 -27.45
CA LYS A 416 3.52 -3.07 -26.46
C LYS A 416 4.99 -3.18 -26.82
N PHE A 417 5.30 -3.59 -28.03
CA PHE A 417 6.70 -3.76 -28.50
C PHE A 417 7.46 -2.44 -28.64
N SER A 418 6.76 -1.33 -28.82
CA SER A 418 7.35 0.01 -28.85
C SER A 418 7.58 0.61 -27.46
N TYR A 419 6.85 0.13 -26.44
CA TYR A 419 6.87 0.64 -25.08
C TYR A 419 7.70 -0.27 -24.14
N SER A 420 7.34 -1.55 -24.02
CA SER A 420 7.96 -2.53 -23.12
C SER A 420 7.85 -3.95 -23.67
N PRO A 421 8.77 -4.36 -24.58
CA PRO A 421 8.64 -5.64 -25.29
C PRO A 421 8.68 -6.88 -24.39
N TYR A 422 9.34 -6.81 -23.23
CA TYR A 422 9.45 -7.91 -22.26
C TYR A 422 8.68 -7.57 -20.97
N ASN A 423 7.44 -7.11 -21.11
CA ASN A 423 6.64 -6.56 -20.03
C ASN A 423 6.30 -7.56 -18.92
N VAL A 424 5.97 -8.82 -19.26
CA VAL A 424 5.70 -9.88 -18.28
C VAL A 424 6.97 -10.70 -18.04
N ASN A 425 7.46 -10.70 -16.81
CA ASN A 425 8.69 -11.40 -16.45
C ASN A 425 8.49 -12.93 -16.42
N SER A 426 9.59 -13.69 -16.55
CA SER A 426 9.57 -15.16 -16.66
C SER A 426 8.91 -15.87 -15.47
N LEU A 427 9.07 -15.33 -14.23
CA LEU A 427 8.47 -15.93 -13.04
C LEU A 427 6.95 -15.76 -13.04
N SER A 428 6.48 -14.59 -13.46
CA SER A 428 5.06 -14.29 -13.58
C SER A 428 4.40 -15.09 -14.70
N GLN A 429 5.09 -15.27 -15.85
CA GLN A 429 4.60 -16.15 -16.92
C GLN A 429 4.45 -17.60 -16.42
N ALA A 430 5.47 -18.14 -15.75
CA ALA A 430 5.42 -19.50 -15.21
C ALA A 430 4.33 -19.66 -14.13
N ALA A 431 4.19 -18.68 -13.25
CA ALA A 431 3.14 -18.68 -12.22
C ALA A 431 1.74 -18.68 -12.83
N ALA A 432 1.50 -17.85 -13.85
CA ALA A 432 0.20 -17.71 -14.50
C ALA A 432 -0.16 -18.98 -15.31
N VAL A 433 0.79 -19.57 -16.01
CA VAL A 433 0.57 -20.87 -16.69
C VAL A 433 0.14 -21.95 -15.70
N ALA A 434 0.90 -22.10 -14.61
CA ALA A 434 0.59 -23.10 -13.58
C ALA A 434 -0.77 -22.87 -12.89
N ALA A 435 -1.16 -21.61 -12.70
CA ALA A 435 -2.47 -21.26 -12.15
C ALA A 435 -3.62 -21.57 -13.11
N MET A 436 -3.43 -21.36 -14.43
CA MET A 436 -4.42 -21.71 -15.45
C MET A 436 -4.59 -23.21 -15.63
N GLU A 437 -3.56 -24.00 -15.37
CA GLU A 437 -3.61 -25.46 -15.51
C GLU A 437 -4.31 -26.15 -14.33
N ASP A 438 -4.50 -25.48 -13.20
CA ASP A 438 -5.19 -26.00 -12.01
C ASP A 438 -6.64 -25.47 -11.93
N GLU A 439 -7.45 -25.88 -12.87
CA GLU A 439 -8.87 -25.49 -12.98
C GLU A 439 -9.70 -25.90 -11.76
N ASP A 440 -9.38 -27.03 -11.13
CA ASP A 440 -10.10 -27.53 -9.95
C ASP A 440 -9.85 -26.62 -8.75
N TYR A 441 -8.61 -26.21 -8.52
CA TYR A 441 -8.27 -25.25 -7.47
C TYR A 441 -8.91 -23.86 -7.71
N PHE A 442 -8.87 -23.39 -8.94
CA PHE A 442 -9.52 -22.16 -9.35
C PHE A 442 -11.03 -22.19 -9.01
N ARG A 443 -11.75 -23.22 -9.43
CA ARG A 443 -13.19 -23.37 -9.16
C ARG A 443 -13.49 -23.50 -7.67
N ASP A 444 -12.68 -24.25 -6.93
CA ASP A 444 -12.83 -24.41 -5.48
C ASP A 444 -12.70 -23.07 -4.75
N THR A 445 -11.65 -22.29 -5.04
CA THR A 445 -11.41 -21.01 -4.36
C THR A 445 -12.46 -19.95 -4.73
N VAL A 446 -12.85 -19.86 -5.99
CA VAL A 446 -13.94 -18.98 -6.44
C VAL A 446 -15.26 -19.38 -5.77
N GLY A 447 -15.58 -20.68 -5.72
CA GLY A 447 -16.78 -21.19 -5.05
C GLY A 447 -16.82 -20.86 -3.57
N LYS A 448 -15.69 -21.02 -2.85
CA LYS A 448 -15.55 -20.64 -1.43
C LYS A 448 -15.80 -19.16 -1.21
N ILE A 449 -15.22 -18.30 -2.05
CA ILE A 449 -15.42 -16.86 -1.96
C ILE A 449 -16.89 -16.49 -2.20
N CYS A 450 -17.54 -17.07 -3.21
CA CYS A 450 -18.95 -16.81 -3.49
C CYS A 450 -19.88 -17.26 -2.34
N ALA A 451 -19.61 -18.42 -1.74
CA ALA A 451 -20.36 -18.92 -0.58
C ALA A 451 -20.16 -18.01 0.65
N THR A 452 -18.89 -17.64 0.95
CA THR A 452 -18.58 -16.74 2.05
C THR A 452 -19.19 -15.34 1.83
N ARG A 453 -19.23 -14.85 0.58
CA ARG A 453 -19.88 -13.60 0.21
C ARG A 453 -21.37 -13.62 0.55
N ALA A 454 -22.07 -14.68 0.18
CA ALA A 454 -23.51 -14.83 0.45
C ALA A 454 -23.81 -14.87 1.96
N ASP A 455 -23.04 -15.66 2.72
CA ASP A 455 -23.13 -15.73 4.18
C ASP A 455 -22.84 -14.36 4.82
N THR A 456 -21.78 -13.69 4.37
CA THR A 456 -21.41 -12.35 4.87
C THR A 456 -22.51 -11.32 4.63
N MET A 457 -23.13 -11.32 3.45
CA MET A 457 -24.22 -10.38 3.16
C MET A 457 -25.45 -10.66 4.02
N THR A 458 -25.79 -11.92 4.27
CA THR A 458 -26.87 -12.31 5.17
C THR A 458 -26.61 -11.79 6.59
N LYS A 459 -25.42 -12.04 7.14
CA LYS A 459 -25.04 -11.56 8.47
C LYS A 459 -24.96 -10.02 8.59
N LEU A 460 -24.60 -9.32 7.52
CA LEU A 460 -24.64 -7.86 7.46
C LEU A 460 -26.08 -7.32 7.46
N ARG A 461 -27.00 -7.97 6.70
CA ARG A 461 -28.43 -7.61 6.70
C ARG A 461 -29.07 -7.76 8.09
N GLU A 462 -28.74 -8.83 8.84
CA GLU A 462 -29.16 -9.01 10.23
C GLU A 462 -28.69 -7.87 11.15
N ARG A 463 -27.59 -7.21 10.82
CA ARG A 463 -27.02 -6.05 11.54
C ARG A 463 -27.48 -4.70 11.01
N GLY A 464 -28.46 -4.66 10.12
CA GLY A 464 -29.02 -3.43 9.58
C GLY A 464 -28.20 -2.79 8.47
N PHE A 465 -27.36 -3.56 7.78
CA PHE A 465 -26.73 -3.11 6.55
C PHE A 465 -27.58 -3.46 5.33
N THR A 466 -27.49 -2.61 4.32
CA THR A 466 -28.12 -2.82 3.01
C THR A 466 -27.09 -2.60 1.91
N GLY A 467 -27.35 -3.15 0.73
CA GLY A 467 -26.49 -3.01 -0.44
C GLY A 467 -26.98 -3.89 -1.59
N PRO A 468 -26.45 -3.69 -2.80
CA PRO A 468 -26.79 -4.50 -3.96
C PRO A 468 -26.30 -5.95 -3.80
N ASP A 469 -26.90 -6.85 -4.55
CA ASP A 469 -26.40 -8.22 -4.69
C ASP A 469 -25.08 -8.17 -5.50
N SER A 470 -24.02 -8.68 -4.87
CA SER A 470 -22.69 -8.55 -5.44
C SER A 470 -22.34 -9.68 -6.42
N ALA A 471 -21.82 -9.31 -7.57
CA ALA A 471 -21.20 -10.19 -8.55
C ALA A 471 -19.65 -10.18 -8.50
N THR A 472 -19.06 -9.65 -7.42
CA THR A 472 -17.59 -9.51 -7.25
C THR A 472 -17.09 -10.31 -6.05
N ASN A 473 -15.77 -10.24 -5.73
CA ASN A 473 -15.20 -10.77 -4.48
C ASN A 473 -15.25 -9.77 -3.31
N PHE A 474 -16.16 -8.81 -3.35
CA PHE A 474 -16.36 -7.83 -2.28
C PHE A 474 -17.83 -7.41 -2.21
N LEU A 475 -18.20 -6.76 -1.12
CA LEU A 475 -19.53 -6.18 -0.91
C LEU A 475 -19.44 -4.65 -0.91
N PHE A 476 -20.51 -3.99 -1.33
CA PHE A 476 -20.71 -2.55 -1.27
C PHE A 476 -21.96 -2.27 -0.46
N VAL A 477 -21.81 -1.78 0.78
CA VAL A 477 -22.89 -1.75 1.77
C VAL A 477 -22.95 -0.43 2.52
N THR A 478 -24.16 -0.09 2.96
CA THR A 478 -24.44 1.08 3.81
C THR A 478 -25.27 0.68 5.02
N THR A 479 -25.32 1.54 6.04
CA THR A 479 -26.18 1.37 7.22
C THR A 479 -26.54 2.71 7.83
N SER A 480 -27.72 2.81 8.42
CA SER A 480 -28.14 3.98 9.21
C SER A 480 -27.74 3.92 10.69
N ARG A 481 -27.19 2.79 11.17
CA ARG A 481 -26.83 2.60 12.60
C ARG A 481 -25.68 3.49 13.04
N MET A 482 -24.71 3.73 12.16
CA MET A 482 -23.54 4.56 12.43
C MET A 482 -22.99 5.09 11.09
N PRO A 483 -22.43 6.32 11.04
CA PRO A 483 -21.75 6.82 9.84
C PRO A 483 -20.66 5.85 9.37
N CYS A 484 -20.66 5.49 8.09
CA CYS A 484 -19.71 4.54 7.49
C CYS A 484 -18.25 4.90 7.73
N LYS A 485 -17.91 6.19 7.72
CA LYS A 485 -16.58 6.68 8.09
C LYS A 485 -16.15 6.26 9.50
N GLN A 486 -17.05 6.33 10.48
CA GLN A 486 -16.74 5.94 11.86
C GLN A 486 -16.55 4.43 11.99
N ILE A 487 -17.36 3.62 11.29
CA ILE A 487 -17.18 2.17 11.24
C ILE A 487 -15.79 1.84 10.66
N PHE A 488 -15.44 2.45 9.54
CA PHE A 488 -14.13 2.29 8.90
C PHE A 488 -12.98 2.63 9.86
N GLU A 489 -13.03 3.79 10.53
CA GLU A 489 -11.98 4.25 11.43
C GLU A 489 -11.82 3.34 12.65
N ARG A 490 -12.93 2.88 13.24
CA ARG A 490 -12.93 1.98 14.40
C ARG A 490 -12.43 0.58 14.04
N LEU A 491 -12.89 -0.01 12.93
CA LEU A 491 -12.38 -1.31 12.44
C LEU A 491 -10.87 -1.23 12.15
N ARG A 492 -10.41 -0.15 11.54
CA ARG A 492 -8.97 0.08 11.29
C ARG A 492 -8.16 0.09 12.59
N GLN A 493 -8.65 0.73 13.65
CA GLN A 493 -8.01 0.73 14.97
C GLN A 493 -7.93 -0.67 15.60
N LYS A 494 -8.86 -1.55 15.24
CA LYS A 494 -8.93 -2.94 15.69
C LYS A 494 -8.13 -3.91 14.82
N GLY A 495 -7.42 -3.41 13.81
CA GLY A 495 -6.63 -4.23 12.89
C GLY A 495 -7.46 -4.92 11.80
N VAL A 496 -8.67 -4.44 11.52
CA VAL A 496 -9.49 -4.88 10.39
C VAL A 496 -9.54 -3.77 9.35
N LEU A 497 -8.95 -4.00 8.18
CA LEU A 497 -8.93 -3.03 7.09
C LEU A 497 -10.03 -3.32 6.08
N ILE A 498 -10.96 -2.38 5.93
CA ILE A 498 -11.94 -2.32 4.85
C ILE A 498 -11.67 -1.08 3.99
N ARG A 499 -12.46 -0.83 2.96
CA ARG A 499 -12.30 0.37 2.12
C ARG A 499 -13.44 1.35 2.37
N TYR A 500 -13.09 2.62 2.54
CA TYR A 500 -13.97 3.78 2.59
C TYR A 500 -13.61 4.76 1.48
N PHE A 501 -14.60 5.42 0.91
CA PHE A 501 -14.44 6.45 -0.11
C PHE A 501 -15.04 7.77 0.41
N SER A 502 -14.30 8.87 0.30
CA SER A 502 -14.77 10.19 0.74
C SER A 502 -15.50 10.98 -0.37
N ALA A 503 -15.61 10.41 -1.56
CA ALA A 503 -16.26 11.06 -2.69
C ALA A 503 -17.78 11.17 -2.45
N PRO A 504 -18.46 12.18 -3.02
CA PRO A 504 -19.91 12.28 -3.00
C PRO A 504 -20.58 10.98 -3.50
N ARG A 505 -21.77 10.65 -2.99
CA ARG A 505 -22.52 9.42 -3.21
C ARG A 505 -21.87 8.15 -2.66
N LEU A 506 -20.54 8.08 -2.50
CA LEU A 506 -19.82 6.91 -1.98
C LEU A 506 -19.52 7.02 -0.48
N SER A 507 -19.60 8.22 0.12
CA SER A 507 -19.25 8.46 1.53
C SER A 507 -20.16 7.74 2.54
N ASP A 508 -21.34 7.33 2.11
CA ASP A 508 -22.29 6.59 2.94
C ASP A 508 -22.15 5.06 2.79
N TYR A 509 -21.13 4.62 2.05
CA TYR A 509 -20.89 3.21 1.75
C TYR A 509 -19.52 2.73 2.20
N LEU A 510 -19.46 1.42 2.46
CA LEU A 510 -18.24 0.67 2.75
C LEU A 510 -18.04 -0.40 1.67
N ARG A 511 -16.79 -0.60 1.23
CA ARG A 511 -16.46 -1.75 0.40
C ARG A 511 -15.67 -2.75 1.24
N ILE A 512 -16.19 -3.97 1.34
CA ILE A 512 -15.65 -5.04 2.19
C ILE A 512 -15.25 -6.19 1.29
N THR A 513 -13.96 -6.45 1.17
CA THR A 513 -13.42 -7.61 0.46
C THR A 513 -13.77 -8.88 1.22
N ILE A 514 -14.10 -9.95 0.51
CA ILE A 514 -14.40 -11.25 1.13
C ILE A 514 -13.11 -11.95 1.48
N GLY A 515 -12.93 -12.23 2.77
CA GLY A 515 -11.84 -13.02 3.34
C GLY A 515 -12.18 -14.50 3.45
N THR A 516 -11.32 -15.26 4.15
CA THR A 516 -11.68 -16.61 4.58
C THR A 516 -12.80 -16.55 5.62
N PRO A 517 -13.52 -17.67 5.89
CA PRO A 517 -14.53 -17.69 6.96
C PRO A 517 -14.00 -17.18 8.31
N GLU A 518 -12.76 -17.51 8.68
CA GLU A 518 -12.12 -17.07 9.93
C GLU A 518 -11.86 -15.55 9.93
N GLN A 519 -11.41 -15.01 8.80
CA GLN A 519 -11.20 -13.56 8.64
C GLN A 519 -12.53 -12.80 8.72
N MET A 520 -13.60 -13.34 8.11
CA MET A 520 -14.93 -12.76 8.19
C MET A 520 -15.53 -12.89 9.59
N GLN A 521 -15.28 -13.99 10.31
CA GLN A 521 -15.66 -14.11 11.70
C GLN A 521 -15.01 -13.00 12.54
N ARG A 522 -13.71 -12.81 12.44
CA ARG A 522 -12.98 -11.73 13.14
C ARG A 522 -13.52 -10.34 12.78
N PHE A 523 -13.85 -10.12 11.51
CA PHE A 523 -14.50 -8.88 11.07
C PHE A 523 -15.84 -8.66 11.81
N PHE A 524 -16.69 -9.69 11.93
CA PHE A 524 -17.98 -9.57 12.63
C PHE A 524 -17.82 -9.38 14.13
N GLU A 525 -16.89 -10.07 14.77
CA GLU A 525 -16.58 -9.88 16.20
C GLU A 525 -16.24 -8.41 16.51
N GLU A 526 -15.38 -7.80 15.71
CA GLU A 526 -15.01 -6.38 15.90
C GLU A 526 -16.14 -5.43 15.49
N LEU A 527 -16.90 -5.77 14.45
CA LEU A 527 -18.05 -4.98 14.02
C LEU A 527 -19.13 -4.94 15.11
N ASP A 528 -19.44 -6.09 15.74
CA ASP A 528 -20.44 -6.20 16.79
C ASP A 528 -20.04 -5.35 18.02
N LEU A 529 -18.77 -5.37 18.40
CA LEU A 529 -18.23 -4.51 19.47
C LEU A 529 -18.32 -3.00 19.14
N ILE A 530 -18.32 -2.65 17.86
CA ILE A 530 -18.40 -1.25 17.42
C ILE A 530 -19.84 -0.75 17.38
N LEU A 531 -20.76 -1.64 17.00
CA LEU A 531 -22.17 -1.29 16.84
C LEU A 531 -22.97 -1.34 18.16
N GLY A 532 -22.48 -2.05 19.17
CA GLY A 532 -23.10 -2.19 20.51
C GLY A 532 -24.14 -3.28 20.52
#